data_8f1373f8a69f477bf8d4156133fe61b1
#
_entry.id   8f1373f8a69f477bf8d4156133fe61b1
#
_cell.length_a   1.000
_cell.length_b   1.000
_cell.length_c   1.000
_cell.angle_alpha   90.00
_cell.angle_beta   90.00
_cell.angle_gamma   90.00
#
_symmetry.space_group_name_H-M   'P 1'
#
loop_
_entity.id
_entity.type
_entity.pdbx_description
1 polymer ?
#
loop_
_entity_poly.entity_id
_entity_poly.type
_entity_poly.pdbx_seq_one_letter_code
_entity_poly.pdbx_strand_id
1 'polypeptide(L)'
;MTLLLIAANVVAFLFELSLDPRGRNLLVLSAGAIPYEIVNWVDIGQRDLLPLPGSIFTSMFLHGGWMHLIGNMWFLWIFGDNVEERLGTIRFVIFYLVVGVVGALAQSFALPNSTGPMIGASGAIAGVLGGYVMLFPRAKVVTFVAIPFLWHVRDVAAWVFLGIWFLGQFLIGNNSGVAWMAHVGGFLAGLGAVRLLARSRPQSPTGEKEIEYLPPPRTRGDW
;
A
#
# COMPACT_ATOMS: atom_id res chain seq x y z
N MET A 1 -2.31 9.15 -11.68
CA MET A 1 -2.06 7.70 -11.79
C MET A 1 -2.66 6.93 -10.62
N THR A 2 -2.63 7.49 -9.42
CA THR A 2 -3.28 6.93 -8.23
C THR A 2 -4.71 6.49 -8.51
N LEU A 3 -5.55 7.35 -9.12
CA LEU A 3 -6.91 7.00 -9.50
C LEU A 3 -7.00 5.87 -10.54
N LEU A 4 -6.05 5.78 -11.47
CA LEU A 4 -6.01 4.69 -12.44
C LEU A 4 -5.63 3.36 -11.77
N LEU A 5 -4.72 3.36 -10.79
CA LEU A 5 -4.41 2.17 -10.01
C LEU A 5 -5.63 1.73 -9.19
N ILE A 6 -6.35 2.67 -8.58
CA ILE A 6 -7.60 2.38 -7.86
C ILE A 6 -8.62 1.76 -8.84
N ALA A 7 -8.84 2.39 -10.00
CA ALA A 7 -9.77 1.87 -11.00
C ALA A 7 -9.38 0.47 -11.48
N ALA A 8 -8.09 0.21 -11.75
CA ALA A 8 -7.61 -1.10 -12.16
C ALA A 8 -7.90 -2.18 -11.10
N ASN A 9 -7.66 -1.87 -9.81
CA ASN A 9 -7.96 -2.79 -8.71
C ASN A 9 -9.47 -3.07 -8.59
N VAL A 10 -10.31 -2.03 -8.71
CA VAL A 10 -11.77 -2.18 -8.68
C VAL A 10 -12.26 -3.03 -9.85
N VAL A 11 -11.76 -2.77 -11.07
CA VAL A 11 -12.15 -3.55 -12.26
C VAL A 11 -11.70 -5.01 -12.12
N ALA A 12 -10.47 -5.27 -11.66
CA ALA A 12 -9.99 -6.62 -11.41
C ALA A 12 -10.88 -7.34 -10.38
N PHE A 13 -11.24 -6.69 -9.30
CA PHE A 13 -12.11 -7.28 -8.28
C PHE A 13 -13.55 -7.53 -8.78
N LEU A 14 -14.10 -6.63 -9.57
CA LEU A 14 -15.42 -6.87 -10.21
C LEU A 14 -15.35 -8.05 -11.18
N PHE A 15 -14.25 -8.21 -11.90
CA PHE A 15 -14.02 -9.41 -12.72
C PHE A 15 -13.93 -10.67 -11.84
N GLU A 16 -13.19 -10.66 -10.73
CA GLU A 16 -13.18 -11.77 -9.77
C GLU A 16 -14.58 -12.15 -9.28
N LEU A 17 -15.43 -11.15 -8.99
CA LEU A 17 -16.81 -11.36 -8.55
C LEU A 17 -17.73 -11.93 -9.65
N SER A 18 -17.41 -11.72 -10.93
CA SER A 18 -18.17 -12.25 -12.05
C SER A 18 -17.95 -13.75 -12.27
N LEU A 19 -16.87 -14.30 -11.70
CA LEU A 19 -16.54 -15.72 -11.80
C LEU A 19 -17.33 -16.54 -10.76
N ASP A 20 -17.61 -17.78 -11.10
CA ASP A 20 -18.11 -18.75 -10.12
C ASP A 20 -17.03 -19.07 -9.05
N PRO A 21 -17.37 -19.69 -7.93
CA PRO A 21 -16.41 -19.95 -6.85
C PRO A 21 -15.19 -20.76 -7.31
N ARG A 22 -15.35 -21.68 -8.25
CA ARG A 22 -14.27 -22.49 -8.82
C ARG A 22 -13.35 -21.65 -9.71
N GLY A 23 -13.92 -20.87 -10.62
CA GLY A 23 -13.17 -19.96 -11.49
C GLY A 23 -12.39 -18.91 -10.69
N ARG A 24 -13.01 -18.36 -9.64
CA ARG A 24 -12.33 -17.42 -8.74
C ARG A 24 -11.13 -18.05 -8.02
N ASN A 25 -11.30 -19.28 -7.50
CA ASN A 25 -10.20 -19.99 -6.85
C ASN A 25 -9.06 -20.28 -7.85
N LEU A 26 -9.38 -20.71 -9.06
CA LEU A 26 -8.39 -20.93 -10.12
C LEU A 26 -7.66 -19.64 -10.49
N LEU A 27 -8.37 -18.51 -10.61
CA LEU A 27 -7.75 -17.21 -10.87
C LEU A 27 -6.76 -16.82 -9.76
N VAL A 28 -7.17 -16.97 -8.50
CA VAL A 28 -6.30 -16.64 -7.33
C VAL A 28 -5.08 -17.56 -7.29
N LEU A 29 -5.22 -18.83 -7.59
CA LEU A 29 -4.10 -19.78 -7.65
C LEU A 29 -3.16 -19.49 -8.82
N SER A 30 -3.69 -19.11 -9.99
CA SER A 30 -2.87 -18.89 -11.20
C SER A 30 -2.23 -17.51 -11.25
N ALA A 31 -2.86 -16.48 -10.68
CA ALA A 31 -2.42 -15.08 -10.77
C ALA A 31 -1.97 -14.48 -9.42
N GLY A 32 -2.15 -15.19 -8.31
CA GLY A 32 -1.60 -14.85 -7.00
C GLY A 32 -0.11 -15.20 -6.88
N ALA A 33 0.62 -14.51 -6.01
CA ALA A 33 2.02 -14.78 -5.74
C ALA A 33 2.16 -15.88 -4.68
N ILE A 34 2.76 -17.02 -5.01
CA ILE A 34 2.94 -18.15 -4.09
C ILE A 34 4.39 -18.16 -3.59
N PRO A 35 4.62 -18.00 -2.28
CA PRO A 35 5.98 -17.92 -1.71
C PRO A 35 6.87 -19.10 -2.08
N TYR A 36 6.34 -20.33 -1.96
CA TYR A 36 7.09 -21.54 -2.33
C TYR A 36 7.59 -21.53 -3.77
N GLU A 37 6.74 -21.12 -4.72
CA GLU A 37 7.09 -21.03 -6.13
C GLU A 37 8.16 -19.98 -6.39
N ILE A 38 8.02 -18.80 -5.74
CA ILE A 38 8.95 -17.69 -5.90
C ILE A 38 10.35 -18.06 -5.39
N VAL A 39 10.42 -18.71 -4.22
CA VAL A 39 11.71 -19.05 -3.60
C VAL A 39 12.41 -20.23 -4.32
N ASN A 40 11.65 -21.24 -4.71
CA ASN A 40 12.20 -22.44 -5.34
C ASN A 40 12.25 -22.35 -6.86
N TRP A 41 11.72 -21.29 -7.44
CA TRP A 41 11.61 -21.07 -8.88
C TRP A 41 10.94 -22.24 -9.63
N VAL A 42 9.86 -22.74 -9.03
CA VAL A 42 9.06 -23.86 -9.54
C VAL A 42 7.61 -23.46 -9.68
N ASP A 43 6.90 -24.07 -10.62
CA ASP A 43 5.46 -23.99 -10.74
C ASP A 43 4.84 -25.25 -10.15
N ILE A 44 3.97 -25.13 -9.17
CA ILE A 44 3.27 -26.26 -8.55
C ILE A 44 1.95 -26.63 -9.26
N GLY A 45 1.81 -26.23 -10.52
CA GLY A 45 0.88 -26.89 -11.43
C GLY A 45 -0.47 -26.24 -11.64
N GLN A 46 -0.54 -24.91 -11.54
CA GLN A 46 -1.81 -24.20 -11.78
C GLN A 46 -1.66 -22.96 -12.70
N ARG A 47 -0.51 -22.78 -13.34
CA ARG A 47 -0.15 -21.55 -14.06
C ARG A 47 -0.04 -21.70 -15.57
N ASP A 48 -1.08 -22.16 -16.21
CA ASP A 48 -1.10 -22.27 -17.68
C ASP A 48 -1.05 -20.91 -18.41
N LEU A 49 -1.30 -19.80 -17.69
CA LEU A 49 -1.48 -18.48 -18.31
C LEU A 49 -0.38 -17.46 -17.98
N LEU A 50 0.35 -17.61 -16.87
CA LEU A 50 1.30 -16.58 -16.44
C LEU A 50 2.59 -17.18 -15.88
N PRO A 51 3.78 -16.85 -16.43
CA PRO A 51 5.05 -17.28 -15.84
C PRO A 51 5.24 -16.66 -14.46
N LEU A 52 6.02 -17.33 -13.60
CA LEU A 52 6.28 -16.95 -12.21
C LEU A 52 6.51 -15.46 -11.94
N PRO A 53 7.36 -14.72 -12.69
CA PRO A 53 7.55 -13.30 -12.45
C PRO A 53 6.26 -12.49 -12.64
N GLY A 54 5.38 -12.90 -13.56
CA GLY A 54 4.11 -12.22 -13.83
C GLY A 54 3.16 -12.25 -12.65
N SER A 55 3.13 -13.36 -11.89
CA SER A 55 2.22 -13.52 -10.75
C SER A 55 2.49 -12.54 -9.61
N ILE A 56 3.73 -12.10 -9.43
CA ILE A 56 4.05 -11.07 -8.44
C ILE A 56 3.34 -9.76 -8.76
N PHE A 57 3.24 -9.40 -10.05
CA PHE A 57 2.55 -8.18 -10.47
C PHE A 57 1.04 -8.35 -10.45
N THR A 58 0.51 -9.45 -10.97
CA THR A 58 -0.94 -9.68 -11.02
C THR A 58 -1.55 -9.83 -9.64
N SER A 59 -0.82 -10.43 -8.69
CA SER A 59 -1.25 -10.56 -7.30
C SER A 59 -1.58 -9.22 -6.64
N MET A 60 -0.92 -8.13 -7.06
CA MET A 60 -1.15 -6.79 -6.53
C MET A 60 -2.54 -6.22 -6.88
N PHE A 61 -3.26 -6.84 -7.82
CA PHE A 61 -4.58 -6.39 -8.27
C PHE A 61 -5.72 -7.30 -7.82
N LEU A 62 -5.42 -8.48 -7.28
CA LEU A 62 -6.43 -9.41 -6.77
C LEU A 62 -6.79 -9.10 -5.31
N HIS A 63 -8.05 -9.37 -4.92
CA HIS A 63 -8.51 -9.06 -3.56
C HIS A 63 -9.42 -10.16 -3.00
N GLY A 64 -9.15 -10.57 -1.76
CA GLY A 64 -9.89 -11.63 -1.07
C GLY A 64 -11.33 -11.28 -0.66
N GLY A 65 -11.74 -10.01 -0.75
CA GLY A 65 -13.08 -9.56 -0.40
C GLY A 65 -13.21 -8.04 -0.32
N TRP A 66 -14.45 -7.57 -0.13
CA TRP A 66 -14.78 -6.14 -0.14
C TRP A 66 -13.98 -5.31 0.87
N MET A 67 -13.86 -5.77 2.11
CA MET A 67 -13.11 -5.02 3.14
C MET A 67 -11.63 -4.93 2.81
N HIS A 68 -11.06 -5.96 2.17
CA HIS A 68 -9.68 -5.96 1.71
C HIS A 68 -9.49 -4.93 0.58
N LEU A 69 -10.37 -4.91 -0.43
CA LEU A 69 -10.31 -3.92 -1.49
C LEU A 69 -10.51 -2.50 -0.95
N ILE A 70 -11.59 -2.27 -0.18
CA ILE A 70 -11.92 -0.94 0.33
C ILE A 70 -10.78 -0.39 1.19
N GLY A 71 -10.22 -1.19 2.09
CA GLY A 71 -9.08 -0.78 2.92
C GLY A 71 -7.86 -0.39 2.08
N ASN A 72 -7.51 -1.20 1.08
CA ASN A 72 -6.41 -0.90 0.16
C ASN A 72 -6.66 0.41 -0.62
N MET A 73 -7.81 0.55 -1.23
CA MET A 73 -8.14 1.73 -2.04
C MET A 73 -8.24 2.99 -1.19
N TRP A 74 -8.73 2.89 0.04
CA TRP A 74 -8.79 4.00 0.99
C TRP A 74 -7.39 4.53 1.33
N PHE A 75 -6.47 3.65 1.67
CA PHE A 75 -5.09 4.05 1.95
C PHE A 75 -4.36 4.58 0.71
N LEU A 76 -4.54 3.94 -0.44
CA LEU A 76 -3.96 4.41 -1.69
C LEU A 76 -4.49 5.80 -2.08
N TRP A 77 -5.78 6.06 -1.86
CA TRP A 77 -6.39 7.37 -2.13
C TRP A 77 -5.83 8.47 -1.21
N ILE A 78 -5.72 8.20 0.10
CA ILE A 78 -5.24 9.21 1.06
C ILE A 78 -3.76 9.56 0.86
N PHE A 79 -2.92 8.55 0.62
CA PHE A 79 -1.47 8.72 0.65
C PHE A 79 -0.82 8.73 -0.74
N GLY A 80 -1.43 8.05 -1.71
CA GLY A 80 -0.85 7.83 -3.03
C GLY A 80 -0.70 9.10 -3.85
N ASP A 81 -1.71 9.96 -3.84
CA ASP A 81 -1.73 11.21 -4.63
C ASP A 81 -0.57 12.13 -4.25
N ASN A 82 -0.33 12.32 -2.97
CA ASN A 82 0.76 13.15 -2.46
C ASN A 82 2.16 12.60 -2.85
N VAL A 83 2.33 11.27 -2.81
CA VAL A 83 3.58 10.64 -3.23
C VAL A 83 3.74 10.74 -4.74
N GLU A 84 2.66 10.56 -5.51
CA GLU A 84 2.64 10.74 -6.96
C GLU A 84 3.05 12.16 -7.35
N GLU A 85 2.51 13.19 -6.68
CA GLU A 85 2.86 14.59 -6.93
C GLU A 85 4.36 14.83 -6.76
N ARG A 86 4.98 14.24 -5.74
CA ARG A 86 6.41 14.40 -5.46
C ARG A 86 7.31 13.62 -6.42
N LEU A 87 6.89 12.46 -6.87
CA LEU A 87 7.67 11.62 -7.79
C LEU A 87 7.39 12.00 -9.26
N GLY A 88 6.20 12.41 -9.56
CA GLY A 88 5.62 12.47 -10.90
C GLY A 88 5.13 11.10 -11.34
N THR A 89 4.16 11.10 -12.24
CA THR A 89 3.33 9.95 -12.61
C THR A 89 4.12 8.68 -12.99
N ILE A 90 5.10 8.80 -13.89
CA ILE A 90 5.86 7.61 -14.36
C ILE A 90 6.70 7.01 -13.22
N ARG A 91 7.43 7.87 -12.47
CA ARG A 91 8.25 7.39 -11.36
C ARG A 91 7.41 6.80 -10.24
N PHE A 92 6.19 7.32 -10.02
CA PHE A 92 5.26 6.78 -9.04
C PHE A 92 4.82 5.36 -9.40
N VAL A 93 4.50 5.08 -10.67
CA VAL A 93 4.14 3.73 -11.12
C VAL A 93 5.30 2.76 -10.92
N ILE A 94 6.50 3.16 -11.36
CA ILE A 94 7.70 2.34 -11.18
C ILE A 94 7.94 2.09 -9.68
N PHE A 95 7.86 3.13 -8.86
CA PHE A 95 8.01 3.03 -7.41
C PHE A 95 7.00 2.06 -6.83
N TYR A 96 5.70 2.22 -7.14
CA TYR A 96 4.61 1.36 -6.67
C TYR A 96 4.87 -0.11 -6.99
N LEU A 97 5.21 -0.42 -8.24
CA LEU A 97 5.49 -1.79 -8.67
C LEU A 97 6.73 -2.36 -8.00
N VAL A 98 7.81 -1.59 -7.94
CA VAL A 98 9.08 -2.04 -7.32
C VAL A 98 8.89 -2.33 -5.82
N VAL A 99 8.26 -1.42 -5.07
CA VAL A 99 8.07 -1.66 -3.64
C VAL A 99 7.08 -2.80 -3.37
N GLY A 100 6.12 -3.02 -4.26
CA GLY A 100 5.23 -4.18 -4.22
C GLY A 100 5.99 -5.50 -4.46
N VAL A 101 6.89 -5.53 -5.43
CA VAL A 101 7.78 -6.70 -5.67
C VAL A 101 8.64 -6.97 -4.44
N VAL A 102 9.27 -5.94 -3.86
CA VAL A 102 10.10 -6.10 -2.64
C VAL A 102 9.24 -6.62 -1.49
N GLY A 103 8.02 -6.13 -1.33
CA GLY A 103 7.07 -6.66 -0.35
C GLY A 103 6.77 -8.15 -0.57
N ALA A 104 6.42 -8.54 -1.79
CA ALA A 104 6.15 -9.94 -2.12
C ALA A 104 7.37 -10.84 -1.85
N LEU A 105 8.56 -10.39 -2.21
CA LEU A 105 9.80 -11.11 -1.93
C LEU A 105 10.06 -11.22 -0.42
N ALA A 106 9.85 -10.14 0.35
CA ALA A 106 10.01 -10.18 1.80
C ALA A 106 9.12 -11.23 2.46
N GLN A 107 7.85 -11.33 2.06
CA GLN A 107 6.95 -12.37 2.53
C GLN A 107 7.38 -13.76 2.09
N SER A 108 7.80 -13.90 0.83
CA SER A 108 8.23 -15.20 0.29
C SER A 108 9.46 -15.74 1.01
N PHE A 109 10.45 -14.92 1.30
CA PHE A 109 11.63 -15.33 2.06
C PHE A 109 11.33 -15.56 3.56
N ALA A 110 10.35 -14.87 4.13
CA ALA A 110 9.92 -15.09 5.51
C ALA A 110 9.16 -16.41 5.67
N LEU A 111 8.38 -16.82 4.67
CA LEU A 111 7.57 -18.05 4.68
C LEU A 111 7.83 -18.90 3.42
N PRO A 112 9.06 -19.40 3.19
CA PRO A 112 9.47 -20.03 1.93
C PRO A 112 8.71 -21.32 1.58
N ASN A 113 8.12 -21.96 2.57
CA ASN A 113 7.36 -23.20 2.39
C ASN A 113 5.85 -22.97 2.23
N SER A 114 5.38 -21.72 2.24
CA SER A 114 3.96 -21.43 2.07
C SER A 114 3.51 -21.66 0.63
N THR A 115 2.50 -22.50 0.45
CA THR A 115 1.84 -22.79 -0.83
C THR A 115 0.56 -21.99 -1.03
N GLY A 116 0.14 -21.21 -0.04
CA GLY A 116 -1.00 -20.32 -0.14
C GLY A 116 -0.68 -19.07 -0.98
N PRO A 117 -1.54 -18.68 -1.94
CA PRO A 117 -1.33 -17.50 -2.74
C PRO A 117 -1.47 -16.21 -1.93
N MET A 118 -0.53 -15.30 -2.09
CA MET A 118 -0.62 -13.91 -1.63
C MET A 118 -1.35 -13.09 -2.68
N ILE A 119 -2.31 -12.29 -2.25
CA ILE A 119 -3.06 -11.35 -3.11
C ILE A 119 -3.27 -10.03 -2.38
N GLY A 120 -3.35 -8.95 -3.12
CA GLY A 120 -3.66 -7.60 -2.64
C GLY A 120 -2.60 -6.56 -2.96
N ALA A 121 -3.06 -5.33 -3.15
CA ALA A 121 -2.21 -4.16 -3.38
C ALA A 121 -1.39 -3.75 -2.13
N SER A 122 -1.65 -4.36 -0.99
CA SER A 122 -1.24 -3.86 0.33
C SER A 122 0.27 -3.77 0.54
N GLY A 123 1.07 -4.67 -0.06
CA GLY A 123 2.53 -4.60 -0.03
C GLY A 123 3.06 -3.35 -0.76
N ALA A 124 2.51 -3.05 -1.94
CA ALA A 124 2.85 -1.85 -2.70
C ALA A 124 2.36 -0.58 -2.00
N ILE A 125 1.14 -0.61 -1.43
CA ILE A 125 0.58 0.50 -0.64
C ILE A 125 1.42 0.74 0.60
N ALA A 126 1.87 -0.30 1.30
CA ALA A 126 2.80 -0.17 2.42
C ALA A 126 4.08 0.59 2.01
N GLY A 127 4.60 0.32 0.80
CA GLY A 127 5.69 1.08 0.21
C GLY A 127 5.34 2.56 0.00
N VAL A 128 4.14 2.85 -0.48
CA VAL A 128 3.64 4.23 -0.59
C VAL A 128 3.57 4.90 0.78
N LEU A 129 3.12 4.21 1.82
CA LEU A 129 3.08 4.73 3.20
C LEU A 129 4.48 5.01 3.75
N GLY A 130 5.45 4.11 3.51
CA GLY A 130 6.86 4.33 3.85
C GLY A 130 7.44 5.55 3.13
N GLY A 131 7.15 5.69 1.83
CA GLY A 131 7.50 6.87 1.04
C GLY A 131 6.85 8.14 1.55
N TYR A 132 5.58 8.09 1.91
CA TYR A 132 4.84 9.22 2.45
C TYR A 132 5.45 9.74 3.76
N VAL A 133 5.70 8.85 4.73
CA VAL A 133 6.28 9.28 6.01
C VAL A 133 7.68 9.90 5.84
N MET A 134 8.44 9.44 4.86
CA MET A 134 9.76 9.99 4.55
C MET A 134 9.67 11.39 3.91
N LEU A 135 8.67 11.63 3.05
CA LEU A 135 8.47 12.91 2.36
C LEU A 135 7.73 13.95 3.21
N PHE A 136 6.77 13.48 4.02
CA PHE A 136 5.82 14.33 4.75
C PHE A 136 5.66 13.93 6.22
N PRO A 137 6.75 13.79 7.01
CA PRO A 137 6.67 13.22 8.36
C PRO A 137 5.77 14.01 9.32
N ARG A 138 5.67 15.32 9.12
CA ARG A 138 4.87 16.22 9.96
C ARG A 138 3.51 16.57 9.40
N ALA A 139 3.15 16.04 8.22
CA ALA A 139 1.81 16.22 7.68
C ALA A 139 0.76 15.68 8.65
N LYS A 140 -0.37 16.36 8.73
CA LYS A 140 -1.45 15.97 9.63
C LYS A 140 -2.37 14.98 8.92
N VAL A 141 -2.60 13.85 9.55
CA VAL A 141 -3.57 12.84 9.13
C VAL A 141 -4.78 12.96 10.05
N VAL A 142 -5.92 13.31 9.46
CA VAL A 142 -7.20 13.38 10.19
C VAL A 142 -7.58 11.96 10.59
N THR A 143 -7.51 11.68 11.88
CA THR A 143 -7.64 10.33 12.43
C THR A 143 -8.83 10.27 13.37
N PHE A 144 -9.72 9.30 13.11
CA PHE A 144 -10.79 8.96 14.05
C PHE A 144 -10.23 8.05 15.14
N VAL A 145 -10.18 8.58 16.35
CA VAL A 145 -9.70 7.83 17.53
C VAL A 145 -10.91 7.36 18.31
N ALA A 146 -11.18 6.05 18.26
CA ALA A 146 -12.23 5.40 19.02
C ALA A 146 -11.64 4.76 20.27
N ILE A 147 -11.71 5.48 21.41
CA ILE A 147 -11.42 4.92 22.73
C ILE A 147 -12.77 4.67 23.41
N PRO A 148 -12.94 3.61 24.22
CA PRO A 148 -14.17 3.37 24.94
C PRO A 148 -14.65 4.66 25.66
N PHE A 149 -15.90 5.04 25.40
CA PHE A 149 -16.56 6.25 25.93
C PHE A 149 -16.02 7.60 25.44
N LEU A 150 -15.08 7.63 24.48
CA LEU A 150 -14.47 8.87 24.00
C LEU A 150 -14.12 8.78 22.52
N TRP A 151 -14.98 9.36 21.67
CA TRP A 151 -14.78 9.35 20.21
C TRP A 151 -14.35 10.76 19.77
N HIS A 152 -13.16 10.84 19.20
CA HIS A 152 -12.60 12.12 18.77
C HIS A 152 -12.02 12.03 17.37
N VAL A 153 -12.17 13.11 16.62
CA VAL A 153 -11.37 13.34 15.42
C VAL A 153 -10.16 14.18 15.83
N ARG A 154 -8.97 13.71 15.50
CA ARG A 154 -7.71 14.39 15.84
C ARG A 154 -6.78 14.44 14.63
N ASP A 155 -6.06 15.53 14.54
CA ASP A 155 -4.92 15.67 13.64
C ASP A 155 -3.71 14.98 14.25
N VAL A 156 -3.31 13.86 13.66
CA VAL A 156 -2.14 13.08 14.09
C VAL A 156 -1.03 13.26 13.07
N ALA A 157 0.19 13.53 13.53
CA ALA A 157 1.33 13.61 12.62
C ALA A 157 1.55 12.27 11.89
N ALA A 158 1.85 12.33 10.59
CA ALA A 158 1.98 11.15 9.74
C ALA A 158 2.97 10.12 10.28
N TRP A 159 4.11 10.55 10.84
CA TRP A 159 5.09 9.65 11.43
C TRP A 159 4.54 8.87 12.63
N VAL A 160 3.64 9.48 13.43
CA VAL A 160 2.97 8.80 14.56
C VAL A 160 1.95 7.80 14.02
N PHE A 161 1.05 8.24 13.14
CA PHE A 161 -0.01 7.40 12.59
C PHE A 161 0.57 6.19 11.87
N LEU A 162 1.49 6.42 10.93
CA LEU A 162 2.10 5.36 10.12
C LEU A 162 3.12 4.53 10.92
N GLY A 163 3.75 5.11 11.94
CA GLY A 163 4.59 4.37 12.89
C GLY A 163 3.78 3.36 13.70
N ILE A 164 2.63 3.76 14.24
CA ILE A 164 1.71 2.86 14.95
C ILE A 164 1.19 1.78 13.99
N TRP A 165 0.78 2.16 12.78
CA TRP A 165 0.34 1.21 11.76
C TRP A 165 1.44 0.19 11.44
N PHE A 166 2.68 0.63 11.26
CA PHE A 166 3.83 -0.23 10.97
C PHE A 166 4.14 -1.19 12.13
N LEU A 167 4.18 -0.69 13.35
CA LEU A 167 4.40 -1.53 14.53
C LEU A 167 3.26 -2.53 14.73
N GLY A 168 2.03 -2.16 14.39
CA GLY A 168 0.89 -3.04 14.42
C GLY A 168 1.03 -4.27 13.52
N GLN A 169 1.84 -4.20 12.45
CA GLN A 169 2.07 -5.36 11.57
C GLN A 169 2.68 -6.55 12.32
N PHE A 170 3.56 -6.30 13.29
CA PHE A 170 4.20 -7.36 14.07
C PHE A 170 3.24 -8.07 15.03
N LEU A 171 2.05 -7.51 15.28
CA LEU A 171 1.01 -8.12 16.11
C LEU A 171 0.08 -9.04 15.32
N ILE A 172 0.14 -8.99 13.98
CA ILE A 172 -0.79 -9.75 13.11
C ILE A 172 -0.48 -11.25 13.15
N GLY A 173 0.78 -11.65 13.12
CA GLY A 173 1.18 -13.05 13.16
C GLY A 173 0.92 -13.85 11.87
N ASN A 174 1.59 -14.99 11.74
CA ASN A 174 1.61 -15.79 10.50
C ASN A 174 0.29 -16.55 10.22
N ASN A 175 -0.55 -16.75 11.22
CA ASN A 175 -1.79 -17.54 11.10
C ASN A 175 -3.03 -16.67 10.75
N SER A 176 -2.84 -15.38 10.55
CA SER A 176 -3.92 -14.43 10.27
C SER A 176 -4.47 -14.47 8.83
N GLY A 177 -3.77 -15.13 7.91
CA GLY A 177 -4.03 -15.03 6.47
C GLY A 177 -3.57 -13.71 5.84
N VAL A 178 -2.93 -12.84 6.61
CA VAL A 178 -2.37 -11.56 6.13
C VAL A 178 -0.88 -11.71 5.84
N ALA A 179 -0.46 -11.28 4.66
CA ALA A 179 0.95 -11.24 4.27
C ALA A 179 1.68 -10.05 4.94
N TRP A 180 1.78 -10.08 6.29
CA TRP A 180 2.29 -8.95 7.07
C TRP A 180 3.76 -8.60 6.77
N MET A 181 4.59 -9.59 6.41
CA MET A 181 5.97 -9.33 5.99
C MET A 181 6.04 -8.61 4.63
N ALA A 182 5.03 -8.79 3.76
CA ALA A 182 4.92 -7.98 2.56
C ALA A 182 4.68 -6.49 2.90
N HIS A 183 3.90 -6.22 3.95
CA HIS A 183 3.71 -4.85 4.44
C HIS A 183 5.01 -4.27 5.02
N VAL A 184 5.72 -5.04 5.85
CA VAL A 184 7.00 -4.61 6.44
C VAL A 184 8.04 -4.35 5.34
N GLY A 185 8.22 -5.31 4.44
CA GLY A 185 9.19 -5.19 3.33
C GLY A 185 8.88 -4.03 2.40
N GLY A 186 7.60 -3.90 1.99
CA GLY A 186 7.13 -2.78 1.17
C GLY A 186 7.36 -1.44 1.84
N PHE A 187 6.97 -1.28 3.11
CA PHE A 187 7.13 -0.05 3.87
C PHE A 187 8.61 0.39 3.96
N LEU A 188 9.50 -0.53 4.34
CA LEU A 188 10.93 -0.24 4.45
C LEU A 188 11.56 0.10 3.09
N ALA A 189 11.17 -0.62 2.03
CA ALA A 189 11.61 -0.32 0.67
C ALA A 189 11.15 1.07 0.23
N GLY A 190 9.90 1.43 0.51
CA GLY A 190 9.35 2.74 0.19
C GLY A 190 10.04 3.86 0.94
N LEU A 191 10.28 3.66 2.23
CA LEU A 191 11.01 4.60 3.09
C LEU A 191 12.43 4.87 2.58
N GLY A 192 13.15 3.83 2.14
CA GLY A 192 14.50 3.95 1.62
C GLY A 192 14.58 4.52 0.20
N ALA A 193 13.69 4.08 -0.70
CA ALA A 193 13.79 4.37 -2.13
C ALA A 193 13.20 5.72 -2.55
N VAL A 194 12.20 6.25 -1.82
CA VAL A 194 11.44 7.42 -2.27
C VAL A 194 12.29 8.66 -2.52
N ARG A 195 13.30 8.89 -1.68
CA ARG A 195 14.18 10.07 -1.81
C ARG A 195 15.05 10.02 -3.07
N LEU A 196 15.40 8.83 -3.54
CA LEU A 196 16.18 8.67 -4.77
C LEU A 196 15.37 9.04 -6.02
N LEU A 197 14.04 8.91 -5.94
CA LEU A 197 13.12 9.14 -7.03
C LEU A 197 12.41 10.50 -6.95
N ALA A 198 12.39 11.12 -5.77
CA ALA A 198 11.72 12.39 -5.54
C ALA A 198 12.34 13.51 -6.40
N ARG A 199 11.46 14.30 -7.02
CA ARG A 199 11.88 15.49 -7.74
C ARG A 199 12.34 16.55 -6.74
N SER A 200 13.37 17.31 -7.10
CA SER A 200 13.69 18.55 -6.41
C SER A 200 12.45 19.44 -6.37
N ARG A 201 12.14 20.04 -5.22
CA ARG A 201 11.06 21.05 -5.20
C ARG A 201 11.43 22.12 -6.18
N PRO A 202 10.53 22.54 -7.10
CA PRO A 202 10.73 23.77 -7.83
C PRO A 202 10.94 24.87 -6.78
N GLN A 203 12.05 25.59 -6.84
CA GLN A 203 12.18 26.81 -6.06
C GLN A 203 11.08 27.74 -6.56
N SER A 204 10.22 28.22 -5.65
CA SER A 204 9.25 29.25 -5.98
C SER A 204 10.02 30.42 -6.62
N PRO A 205 9.65 30.88 -7.82
CA PRO A 205 10.35 31.96 -8.50
C PRO A 205 10.38 33.25 -7.69
N THR A 206 9.53 33.38 -6.69
CA THR A 206 9.34 34.60 -5.90
C THR A 206 10.08 34.62 -4.58
N GLY A 207 10.77 33.53 -4.17
CA GLY A 207 11.43 33.50 -2.87
C GLY A 207 10.49 33.67 -1.66
N GLU A 208 9.18 33.74 -1.92
CA GLU A 208 8.17 33.79 -0.87
C GLU A 208 8.20 32.49 -0.10
N LYS A 209 8.54 32.59 1.18
CA LYS A 209 8.29 31.52 2.14
C LYS A 209 6.79 31.20 2.04
N GLU A 210 6.47 29.96 1.69
CA GLU A 210 5.11 29.45 1.77
C GLU A 210 4.53 29.94 3.10
N ILE A 211 3.56 30.86 3.03
CA ILE A 211 2.88 31.35 4.22
C ILE A 211 2.18 30.11 4.76
N GLU A 212 2.77 29.54 5.82
CA GLU A 212 2.12 28.50 6.59
C GLU A 212 0.74 29.06 6.98
N TYR A 213 -0.32 28.45 6.38
CA TYR A 213 -1.68 28.90 6.65
C TYR A 213 -1.95 28.72 8.14
N LEU A 214 -1.62 29.76 8.90
CA LEU A 214 -2.04 29.87 10.28
C LEU A 214 -3.55 30.16 10.24
N PRO A 215 -4.38 29.27 10.75
CA PRO A 215 -5.80 29.60 10.90
C PRO A 215 -5.91 30.90 11.70
N PRO A 216 -6.85 31.79 11.35
CA PRO A 216 -7.03 33.03 12.08
C PRO A 216 -7.13 32.74 13.58
N PRO A 217 -6.57 33.61 14.44
CA PRO A 217 -6.66 33.43 15.87
C PRO A 217 -8.15 33.32 16.26
N ARG A 218 -8.49 32.24 16.97
CA ARG A 218 -9.86 32.04 17.45
C ARG A 218 -10.21 33.25 18.33
N THR A 219 -11.20 34.03 17.89
CA THR A 219 -11.74 35.10 18.71
C THR A 219 -12.45 34.48 19.92
N ARG A 220 -12.24 35.08 21.10
CA ARG A 220 -12.98 34.69 22.33
C ARG A 220 -14.46 34.92 22.07
N GLY A 221 -15.22 33.91 21.73
CA GLY A 221 -16.66 33.98 21.48
C GLY A 221 -17.27 32.79 20.75
N ASP A 222 -16.45 31.92 20.12
CA ASP A 222 -17.00 30.77 19.41
C ASP A 222 -17.03 29.56 20.36
N TRP A 223 -18.14 29.47 21.10
CA TRP A 223 -18.52 28.30 21.90
C TRP A 223 -19.39 27.36 21.08
#